data_57c188168fa05336eea2566628548b02
#
_entry.id   57c188168fa05336eea2566628548b02
#
_cell.length_a   1.000
_cell.length_b   1.000
_cell.length_c   1.000
_cell.angle_alpha   90.00
_cell.angle_beta   90.00
_cell.angle_gamma   90.00
#
_symmetry.space_group_name_H-M   'P 1'
#
loop_
_entity.id
_entity.type
_entity.pdbx_description
1 polymer ?
#
loop_
_entity_poly.entity_id
_entity_poly.type
_entity_poly.pdbx_seq_one_letter_code
_entity_poly.pdbx_strand_id
1 'polypeptide(L)'
;MDEKIELKLKDWLFNAGLLGFINILGEEAKSSGELEIDNKNRLIKFSPKVLENFEYKYFDFFIKRYGKTLTYGKILEFEKYIDEFEENDNSLNQEIIEAINKKIVMVKKAFSKKYKTIYPLLEKGFEDNILELEEKIKKLNKKSTIKDIKNTFDLIKEILKYCKQDIYDEKGNKKKYFEIEDIKNIIRYGWEGIAFLDIANLAIKRKKGIDVGDTYKVYRDFFIKDIEDYLKEDKKDFKLRCINSNELLPLPTKNKDDRNSKYLKTIQFLGDFFNPSKKLSNVWNFYNDIYVTPIVYLIYSCVPAGFIYGKNGKGIFINANDNMEKLEKLNNTVFYNIFEKEQVNENKLYKIIFREFELQNQEKRYEISDIQVVRTFERKELQGKSYPIYKFNILSKNILFFMFQNSEKLNSFFEKYYVSLDNDTNIPKWDTAEYLYKVIIETILESRNLYSTIDKMCYVRMSNEKYRCNFNGNNLCDLLEINIKNIRRLEGMEKAGGEVALTLKNITDIKNNAYYFRKEYIEKSKNENKIKGLQYRLQNALRTNNVNLFMDILITAHAYIGKEIHKLFIRALENEDEFKTLGYAFLIGLLNDGNKENQNEGNEQ
;
A
#
# COMPACT_ATOMS: atom_id res chain seq x y z
N MET A 1 -43.34 -6.92 -1.48
CA MET A 1 -42.07 -6.12 -1.55
C MET A 1 -41.06 -6.93 -0.78
N ASP A 2 -40.00 -7.35 -1.42
CA ASP A 2 -38.93 -8.06 -0.74
C ASP A 2 -38.31 -7.11 0.30
N GLU A 3 -38.27 -7.53 1.56
CA GLU A 3 -37.74 -6.76 2.67
C GLU A 3 -36.25 -6.46 2.37
N LYS A 4 -35.88 -5.16 2.32
CA LYS A 4 -34.49 -4.77 2.06
C LYS A 4 -33.65 -5.04 3.29
N ILE A 5 -32.45 -5.55 3.05
CA ILE A 5 -31.44 -5.79 4.09
C ILE A 5 -30.72 -4.49 4.38
N GLU A 6 -30.55 -4.14 5.66
CA GLU A 6 -29.87 -2.91 6.11
C GLU A 6 -28.57 -3.23 6.83
N LEU A 7 -27.46 -2.61 6.42
CA LEU A 7 -26.16 -2.73 7.06
C LEU A 7 -25.55 -1.35 7.31
N LYS A 8 -25.11 -1.09 8.56
CA LYS A 8 -24.53 0.18 8.99
C LYS A 8 -23.00 0.14 8.97
N LEU A 9 -22.37 1.30 8.79
CA LEU A 9 -20.95 1.47 9.04
C LEU A 9 -20.61 1.10 10.50
N LYS A 10 -19.52 0.36 10.70
CA LYS A 10 -19.00 -0.12 11.98
C LYS A 10 -17.50 0.11 12.10
N ASP A 11 -16.72 -0.93 12.36
CA ASP A 11 -15.28 -0.90 12.35
C ASP A 11 -14.71 -0.82 10.92
N TRP A 12 -13.43 -0.47 10.83
CA TRP A 12 -12.74 -0.28 9.54
C TRP A 12 -12.79 -1.50 8.63
N LEU A 13 -12.71 -2.71 9.20
CA LEU A 13 -12.67 -3.95 8.42
C LEU A 13 -14.02 -4.27 7.81
N PHE A 14 -15.09 -4.12 8.60
CA PHE A 14 -16.46 -4.26 8.11
C PHE A 14 -16.79 -3.18 7.07
N ASN A 15 -16.34 -1.95 7.29
CA ASN A 15 -16.50 -0.85 6.33
C ASN A 15 -15.75 -1.11 5.01
N ALA A 16 -14.56 -1.71 5.06
CA ALA A 16 -13.87 -2.16 3.86
C ALA A 16 -14.66 -3.25 3.12
N GLY A 17 -15.30 -4.16 3.86
CA GLY A 17 -16.22 -5.16 3.30
C GLY A 17 -17.44 -4.52 2.64
N LEU A 18 -18.08 -3.55 3.30
CA LEU A 18 -19.24 -2.81 2.74
C LEU A 18 -18.85 -2.05 1.46
N LEU A 19 -17.73 -1.34 1.48
CA LEU A 19 -17.22 -0.68 0.27
C LEU A 19 -16.94 -1.68 -0.84
N GLY A 20 -16.31 -2.82 -0.49
CA GLY A 20 -16.05 -3.89 -1.45
C GLY A 20 -17.34 -4.46 -2.05
N PHE A 21 -18.37 -4.64 -1.26
CA PHE A 21 -19.68 -5.09 -1.71
C PHE A 21 -20.33 -4.09 -2.68
N ILE A 22 -20.30 -2.78 -2.35
CA ILE A 22 -20.78 -1.72 -3.24
C ILE A 22 -20.00 -1.71 -4.56
N ASN A 23 -18.68 -1.79 -4.50
CA ASN A 23 -17.82 -1.80 -5.67
C ASN A 23 -18.09 -3.01 -6.60
N ILE A 24 -18.39 -4.18 -6.03
CA ILE A 24 -18.72 -5.40 -6.77
C ILE A 24 -20.06 -5.27 -7.47
N LEU A 25 -21.07 -4.71 -6.79
CA LEU A 25 -22.40 -4.48 -7.37
C LEU A 25 -22.38 -3.41 -8.45
N GLY A 26 -21.54 -2.38 -8.28
CA GLY A 26 -21.35 -1.29 -9.24
C GLY A 26 -22.53 -0.32 -9.33
N GLU A 27 -22.46 0.58 -10.30
CA GLU A 27 -23.48 1.64 -10.50
C GLU A 27 -24.83 1.11 -11.01
N GLU A 28 -24.84 -0.06 -11.63
CA GLU A 28 -26.08 -0.68 -12.12
C GLU A 28 -27.06 -0.99 -10.98
N ALA A 29 -26.57 -1.54 -9.87
CA ALA A 29 -27.40 -1.84 -8.70
C ALA A 29 -27.94 -0.59 -8.01
N LYS A 30 -27.20 0.53 -8.06
CA LYS A 30 -27.66 1.82 -7.55
C LYS A 30 -28.74 2.41 -8.46
N SER A 31 -28.52 2.39 -9.77
CA SER A 31 -29.45 2.94 -10.76
C SER A 31 -30.77 2.18 -10.83
N SER A 32 -30.74 0.87 -10.61
CA SER A 32 -31.95 0.03 -10.55
C SER A 32 -32.73 0.17 -9.23
N GLY A 33 -32.16 0.85 -8.22
CA GLY A 33 -32.75 0.95 -6.88
C GLY A 33 -32.63 -0.33 -6.06
N GLU A 34 -31.89 -1.33 -6.52
CA GLU A 34 -31.60 -2.54 -5.77
C GLU A 34 -30.60 -2.30 -4.63
N LEU A 35 -29.74 -1.28 -4.76
CA LEU A 35 -28.81 -0.80 -3.74
C LEU A 35 -29.04 0.68 -3.48
N GLU A 36 -29.36 1.04 -2.25
CA GLU A 36 -29.53 2.42 -1.78
C GLU A 36 -28.49 2.78 -0.73
N ILE A 37 -27.95 3.99 -0.80
CA ILE A 37 -27.02 4.54 0.20
C ILE A 37 -27.75 5.59 1.02
N ASP A 38 -27.85 5.38 2.32
CA ASP A 38 -28.44 6.32 3.29
C ASP A 38 -27.31 6.95 4.13
N ASN A 39 -26.82 8.10 3.65
CA ASN A 39 -25.75 8.82 4.33
C ASN A 39 -26.15 9.38 5.69
N LYS A 40 -27.42 9.76 5.86
CA LYS A 40 -27.93 10.31 7.13
C LYS A 40 -27.86 9.28 8.26
N ASN A 41 -28.19 8.04 7.95
CA ASN A 41 -28.17 6.94 8.91
C ASN A 41 -26.89 6.10 8.83
N ARG A 42 -25.96 6.44 7.92
CA ARG A 42 -24.68 5.75 7.69
C ARG A 42 -24.87 4.26 7.39
N LEU A 43 -25.80 3.93 6.49
CA LEU A 43 -26.11 2.56 6.14
C LEU A 43 -26.36 2.37 4.64
N ILE A 44 -26.29 1.13 4.21
CA ILE A 44 -26.77 0.70 2.90
C ILE A 44 -28.03 -0.15 3.07
N LYS A 45 -28.92 -0.06 2.08
CA LYS A 45 -30.10 -0.92 1.95
C LYS A 45 -30.04 -1.63 0.61
N PHE A 46 -30.23 -2.91 0.59
CA PHE A 46 -30.20 -3.66 -0.67
C PHE A 46 -31.25 -4.77 -0.72
N SER A 47 -31.75 -5.03 -1.93
CA SER A 47 -32.64 -6.15 -2.21
C SER A 47 -31.86 -7.47 -2.24
N PRO A 48 -32.41 -8.59 -1.73
CA PRO A 48 -31.80 -9.93 -1.91
C PRO A 48 -31.48 -10.27 -3.38
N LYS A 49 -32.15 -9.66 -4.34
CA LYS A 49 -31.92 -9.88 -5.79
C LYS A 49 -30.49 -9.56 -6.22
N VAL A 50 -29.80 -8.64 -5.54
CA VAL A 50 -28.39 -8.32 -5.86
C VAL A 50 -27.46 -9.53 -5.72
N LEU A 51 -27.88 -10.55 -4.97
CA LEU A 51 -27.13 -11.80 -4.76
C LEU A 51 -27.21 -12.76 -5.96
N GLU A 52 -28.10 -12.50 -6.90
CA GLU A 52 -28.18 -13.29 -8.13
C GLU A 52 -26.89 -13.13 -8.94
N ASN A 53 -26.25 -14.27 -9.24
CA ASN A 53 -24.97 -14.34 -9.95
C ASN A 53 -23.86 -13.50 -9.29
N PHE A 54 -23.93 -13.30 -7.97
CA PHE A 54 -22.95 -12.48 -7.22
C PHE A 54 -21.53 -13.04 -7.35
N GLU A 55 -21.36 -14.36 -7.41
CA GLU A 55 -20.08 -15.03 -7.66
C GLU A 55 -19.41 -14.56 -8.95
N TYR A 56 -20.17 -14.30 -10.01
CA TYR A 56 -19.66 -13.76 -11.27
C TYR A 56 -19.29 -12.28 -11.13
N LYS A 57 -20.16 -11.47 -10.50
CA LYS A 57 -19.89 -10.05 -10.22
C LYS A 57 -18.62 -9.88 -9.38
N TYR A 58 -18.43 -10.75 -8.36
CA TYR A 58 -17.26 -10.74 -7.49
C TYR A 58 -15.95 -10.91 -8.26
N PHE A 59 -15.82 -11.97 -9.04
CA PHE A 59 -14.60 -12.21 -9.80
C PHE A 59 -14.41 -11.20 -10.94
N ASP A 60 -15.49 -10.81 -11.63
CA ASP A 60 -15.46 -9.82 -12.70
C ASP A 60 -14.98 -8.44 -12.23
N PHE A 61 -15.33 -8.04 -11.01
CA PHE A 61 -14.82 -6.81 -10.42
C PHE A 61 -13.29 -6.80 -10.38
N PHE A 62 -12.67 -7.85 -9.86
CA PHE A 62 -11.20 -7.93 -9.79
C PHE A 62 -10.55 -8.03 -11.17
N ILE A 63 -11.15 -8.77 -12.09
CA ILE A 63 -10.67 -8.90 -13.46
C ILE A 63 -10.69 -7.54 -14.15
N LYS A 64 -11.78 -6.79 -14.05
CA LYS A 64 -11.90 -5.44 -14.63
C LYS A 64 -10.90 -4.47 -14.02
N ARG A 65 -10.77 -4.52 -12.69
CA ARG A 65 -9.95 -3.55 -11.95
C ARG A 65 -8.45 -3.79 -12.11
N TYR A 66 -8.00 -5.04 -12.17
CA TYR A 66 -6.57 -5.40 -12.14
C TYR A 66 -6.08 -6.16 -13.37
N GLY A 67 -6.96 -6.57 -14.28
CA GLY A 67 -6.65 -7.52 -15.36
C GLY A 67 -5.48 -7.12 -16.25
N LYS A 68 -5.35 -5.85 -16.61
CA LYS A 68 -4.23 -5.33 -17.43
C LYS A 68 -2.86 -5.53 -16.77
N THR A 69 -2.78 -5.59 -15.45
CA THR A 69 -1.52 -5.74 -14.71
C THR A 69 -1.15 -7.20 -14.44
N LEU A 70 -2.06 -8.12 -14.71
CA LEU A 70 -1.94 -9.54 -14.41
C LEU A 70 -1.20 -10.33 -15.51
N THR A 71 -0.81 -11.57 -15.18
CA THR A 71 -0.10 -12.45 -16.10
C THR A 71 -0.91 -12.74 -17.36
N TYR A 72 -2.21 -13.03 -17.20
CA TYR A 72 -3.11 -13.27 -18.32
C TYR A 72 -3.18 -12.07 -19.27
N GLY A 73 -3.40 -10.86 -18.76
CA GLY A 73 -3.41 -9.63 -19.57
C GLY A 73 -2.10 -9.44 -20.35
N LYS A 74 -0.96 -9.64 -19.68
CA LYS A 74 0.37 -9.56 -20.33
C LYS A 74 0.59 -10.64 -21.39
N ILE A 75 0.03 -11.83 -21.21
CA ILE A 75 0.08 -12.89 -22.22
C ILE A 75 -0.76 -12.50 -23.44
N LEU A 76 -1.96 -11.92 -23.25
CA LEU A 76 -2.77 -11.44 -24.36
C LEU A 76 -2.12 -10.25 -25.10
N GLU A 77 -1.44 -9.34 -24.38
CA GLU A 77 -0.66 -8.26 -25.01
C GLU A 77 0.50 -8.82 -25.86
N PHE A 78 1.00 -9.99 -25.51
CA PHE A 78 2.08 -10.63 -26.26
C PHE A 78 1.69 -11.04 -27.69
N GLU A 79 0.41 -11.29 -27.94
CA GLU A 79 -0.11 -11.55 -29.30
C GLU A 79 0.17 -10.36 -30.23
N LYS A 80 -0.10 -9.13 -29.80
CA LYS A 80 0.20 -7.93 -30.58
C LYS A 80 1.69 -7.82 -30.90
N TYR A 81 2.54 -8.16 -29.92
CA TYR A 81 3.98 -8.16 -30.13
C TYR A 81 4.43 -9.20 -31.18
N ILE A 82 3.79 -10.38 -31.20
CA ILE A 82 4.04 -11.39 -32.23
C ILE A 82 3.65 -10.85 -33.61
N ASP A 83 2.46 -10.23 -33.74
CA ASP A 83 1.95 -9.67 -34.99
C ASP A 83 2.85 -8.53 -35.49
N GLU A 84 3.25 -7.61 -34.65
CA GLU A 84 4.20 -6.52 -34.97
C GLU A 84 5.57 -7.06 -35.43
N PHE A 85 6.04 -8.15 -34.81
CA PHE A 85 7.30 -8.80 -35.20
C PHE A 85 7.19 -9.48 -36.58
N GLU A 86 6.07 -10.11 -36.93
CA GLU A 86 5.83 -10.74 -38.23
C GLU A 86 5.73 -9.69 -39.36
N GLU A 87 5.12 -8.52 -39.10
CA GLU A 87 4.95 -7.44 -40.06
C GLU A 87 6.29 -6.73 -40.40
N ASN A 88 7.17 -6.55 -39.46
CA ASN A 88 8.35 -5.71 -39.63
C ASN A 88 9.63 -6.43 -40.09
N ASP A 89 9.66 -7.74 -40.20
CA ASP A 89 10.77 -8.65 -40.65
C ASP A 89 12.20 -8.10 -40.36
N ASN A 90 12.39 -7.47 -39.22
CA ASN A 90 13.64 -6.80 -38.82
C ASN A 90 14.74 -7.81 -38.52
N SER A 91 15.96 -7.52 -38.97
CA SER A 91 17.15 -8.32 -38.63
C SER A 91 17.29 -8.46 -37.12
N LEU A 92 17.29 -9.72 -36.64
CA LEU A 92 17.42 -10.05 -35.23
C LEU A 92 18.81 -9.66 -34.73
N ASN A 93 18.88 -8.67 -33.84
CA ASN A 93 20.07 -8.44 -33.06
C ASN A 93 20.00 -9.22 -31.72
N GLN A 94 21.10 -9.29 -31.00
CA GLN A 94 21.21 -10.04 -29.75
C GLN A 94 20.21 -9.55 -28.68
N GLU A 95 19.95 -8.25 -28.61
CA GLU A 95 19.04 -7.64 -27.62
C GLU A 95 17.58 -8.03 -27.89
N ILE A 96 17.17 -8.06 -29.15
CA ILE A 96 15.84 -8.51 -29.56
C ILE A 96 15.65 -9.99 -29.22
N ILE A 97 16.63 -10.84 -29.51
CA ILE A 97 16.58 -12.28 -29.17
C ILE A 97 16.42 -12.48 -27.67
N GLU A 98 17.16 -11.74 -26.85
CA GLU A 98 17.05 -11.82 -25.38
C GLU A 98 15.69 -11.32 -24.87
N ALA A 99 15.13 -10.26 -25.45
CA ALA A 99 13.81 -9.76 -25.12
C ALA A 99 12.71 -10.78 -25.48
N ILE A 100 12.79 -11.39 -26.66
CA ILE A 100 11.88 -12.46 -27.11
C ILE A 100 11.96 -13.65 -26.15
N ASN A 101 13.17 -14.12 -25.86
CA ASN A 101 13.36 -15.25 -24.96
C ASN A 101 12.78 -14.98 -23.55
N LYS A 102 12.95 -13.77 -23.00
CA LYS A 102 12.33 -13.39 -21.73
C LYS A 102 10.81 -13.51 -21.75
N LYS A 103 10.18 -13.06 -22.84
CA LYS A 103 8.71 -13.13 -23.00
C LYS A 103 8.23 -14.57 -23.16
N ILE A 104 8.91 -15.39 -23.97
CA ILE A 104 8.60 -16.80 -24.16
C ILE A 104 8.72 -17.58 -22.84
N VAL A 105 9.79 -17.33 -22.08
CA VAL A 105 9.97 -17.93 -20.74
C VAL A 105 8.85 -17.53 -19.78
N MET A 106 8.32 -16.30 -19.87
CA MET A 106 7.17 -15.87 -19.08
C MET A 106 5.93 -16.71 -19.42
N VAL A 107 5.60 -16.87 -20.70
CA VAL A 107 4.46 -17.70 -21.16
C VAL A 107 4.63 -19.15 -20.67
N LYS A 108 5.80 -19.74 -20.92
CA LYS A 108 6.12 -21.09 -20.42
C LYS A 108 5.87 -21.23 -18.92
N LYS A 109 6.44 -20.33 -18.09
CA LYS A 109 6.31 -20.38 -16.64
C LYS A 109 4.85 -20.24 -16.19
N ALA A 110 4.06 -19.41 -16.88
CA ALA A 110 2.64 -19.26 -16.59
C ALA A 110 1.89 -20.58 -16.83
N PHE A 111 2.06 -21.20 -17.98
CA PHE A 111 1.33 -22.42 -18.33
C PHE A 111 1.82 -23.65 -17.58
N SER A 112 3.14 -23.85 -17.43
CA SER A 112 3.67 -25.05 -16.76
C SER A 112 3.45 -25.07 -15.23
N LYS A 113 3.26 -23.90 -14.60
CA LYS A 113 3.13 -23.79 -13.14
C LYS A 113 1.80 -23.20 -12.69
N LYS A 114 1.46 -22.00 -13.17
CA LYS A 114 0.34 -21.22 -12.65
C LYS A 114 -0.99 -21.75 -13.16
N TYR A 115 -1.11 -22.03 -14.45
CA TYR A 115 -2.37 -22.45 -15.07
C TYR A 115 -2.57 -23.97 -15.14
N LYS A 116 -1.62 -24.76 -14.64
CA LYS A 116 -1.71 -26.22 -14.64
C LYS A 116 -2.99 -26.77 -13.99
N THR A 117 -3.51 -26.06 -13.01
CA THR A 117 -4.75 -26.42 -12.31
C THR A 117 -6.01 -26.27 -13.18
N ILE A 118 -5.92 -25.53 -14.29
CA ILE A 118 -7.05 -25.25 -15.19
C ILE A 118 -7.16 -26.32 -16.30
N TYR A 119 -6.08 -27.04 -16.60
CA TYR A 119 -6.06 -28.00 -17.73
C TYR A 119 -7.22 -29.00 -17.74
N PRO A 120 -7.67 -29.57 -16.59
CA PRO A 120 -8.81 -30.45 -16.59
C PRO A 120 -10.14 -29.81 -16.98
N LEU A 121 -10.19 -28.47 -17.04
CA LEU A 121 -11.37 -27.68 -17.41
C LEU A 121 -11.37 -27.27 -18.87
N LEU A 122 -10.26 -27.53 -19.59
CA LEU A 122 -10.07 -27.21 -21.00
C LEU A 122 -10.21 -28.47 -21.85
N GLU A 123 -10.28 -28.29 -23.17
CA GLU A 123 -10.37 -29.40 -24.11
C GLU A 123 -9.14 -30.32 -24.07
N LYS A 124 -9.33 -31.59 -24.39
CA LYS A 124 -8.25 -32.58 -24.48
C LYS A 124 -7.23 -32.18 -25.55
N GLY A 125 -5.94 -32.39 -25.25
CA GLY A 125 -4.83 -32.07 -26.17
C GLY A 125 -4.07 -30.79 -25.83
N PHE A 126 -4.62 -29.93 -25.00
CA PHE A 126 -3.94 -28.71 -24.58
C PHE A 126 -2.64 -28.96 -23.81
N GLU A 127 -2.57 -30.05 -23.03
CA GLU A 127 -1.38 -30.43 -22.29
C GLU A 127 -0.21 -30.78 -23.21
N ASP A 128 -0.48 -31.43 -24.35
CA ASP A 128 0.54 -31.79 -25.33
C ASP A 128 1.18 -30.56 -25.96
N ASN A 129 0.38 -29.54 -26.30
CA ASN A 129 0.88 -28.26 -26.81
C ASN A 129 1.82 -27.57 -25.83
N ILE A 130 1.54 -27.66 -24.54
CA ILE A 130 2.41 -27.10 -23.50
C ILE A 130 3.73 -27.84 -23.38
N LEU A 131 3.71 -29.17 -23.45
CA LEU A 131 4.92 -30.00 -23.46
C LEU A 131 5.79 -29.71 -24.69
N GLU A 132 5.20 -29.60 -25.85
CA GLU A 132 5.89 -29.24 -27.08
C GLU A 132 6.51 -27.84 -27.00
N LEU A 133 5.77 -26.86 -26.46
CA LEU A 133 6.29 -25.50 -26.22
C LEU A 133 7.50 -25.53 -25.25
N GLU A 134 7.42 -26.33 -24.20
CA GLU A 134 8.53 -26.49 -23.27
C GLU A 134 9.78 -27.05 -23.90
N GLU A 135 9.64 -28.02 -24.80
CA GLU A 135 10.76 -28.60 -25.53
C GLU A 135 11.36 -27.63 -26.55
N LYS A 136 10.53 -26.91 -27.30
CA LYS A 136 10.99 -25.90 -28.27
C LYS A 136 11.74 -24.78 -27.56
N ILE A 137 11.22 -24.27 -26.43
CA ILE A 137 11.89 -23.21 -25.64
C ILE A 137 13.24 -23.67 -25.08
N LYS A 138 13.36 -24.94 -24.66
CA LYS A 138 14.66 -25.48 -24.19
C LYS A 138 15.73 -25.49 -25.26
N LYS A 139 15.33 -25.60 -26.52
CA LYS A 139 16.24 -25.63 -27.68
C LYS A 139 16.63 -24.23 -28.15
N LEU A 140 15.88 -23.17 -27.78
CA LEU A 140 16.22 -21.79 -28.13
C LEU A 140 17.49 -21.34 -27.42
N ASN A 141 18.44 -20.85 -28.17
CA ASN A 141 19.70 -20.32 -27.68
C ASN A 141 20.14 -19.09 -28.50
N LYS A 142 21.31 -18.53 -28.22
CA LYS A 142 21.87 -17.35 -28.93
C LYS A 142 22.09 -17.56 -30.44
N LYS A 143 22.10 -18.79 -30.90
CA LYS A 143 22.27 -19.18 -32.33
C LYS A 143 20.95 -19.54 -33.00
N SER A 144 19.81 -19.42 -32.31
CA SER A 144 18.50 -19.76 -32.87
C SER A 144 18.17 -18.85 -34.05
N THR A 145 17.60 -19.46 -35.10
CA THR A 145 17.20 -18.74 -36.31
C THR A 145 15.84 -18.06 -36.12
N ILE A 146 15.52 -17.11 -37.03
CA ILE A 146 14.18 -16.50 -37.10
C ILE A 146 13.11 -17.59 -37.26
N LYS A 147 13.39 -18.63 -38.00
CA LYS A 147 12.47 -19.76 -38.21
C LYS A 147 12.17 -20.51 -36.93
N ASP A 148 13.16 -20.73 -36.07
CA ASP A 148 12.96 -21.39 -34.77
C ASP A 148 12.07 -20.54 -33.85
N ILE A 149 12.24 -19.22 -33.89
CA ILE A 149 11.44 -18.27 -33.11
C ILE A 149 10.00 -18.22 -33.63
N LYS A 150 9.80 -18.11 -34.96
CA LYS A 150 8.47 -18.15 -35.59
C LYS A 150 7.73 -19.43 -35.24
N ASN A 151 8.37 -20.60 -35.36
CA ASN A 151 7.77 -21.89 -34.99
C ASN A 151 7.36 -21.93 -33.49
N THR A 152 8.09 -21.23 -32.63
CA THR A 152 7.73 -21.14 -31.22
C THR A 152 6.54 -20.18 -31.03
N PHE A 153 6.48 -19.11 -31.81
CA PHE A 153 5.36 -18.16 -31.77
C PHE A 153 4.07 -18.78 -32.30
N ASP A 154 4.12 -19.61 -33.33
CA ASP A 154 2.95 -20.33 -33.83
C ASP A 154 2.32 -21.19 -32.73
N LEU A 155 3.15 -21.88 -31.97
CA LEU A 155 2.68 -22.66 -30.82
C LEU A 155 2.10 -21.77 -29.70
N ILE A 156 2.69 -20.61 -29.47
CA ILE A 156 2.13 -19.65 -28.51
C ILE A 156 0.78 -19.10 -28.98
N LYS A 157 0.62 -18.84 -30.31
CA LYS A 157 -0.68 -18.43 -30.88
C LYS A 157 -1.76 -19.49 -30.65
N GLU A 158 -1.42 -20.78 -30.82
CA GLU A 158 -2.35 -21.88 -30.50
C GLU A 158 -2.74 -21.86 -29.01
N ILE A 159 -1.78 -21.69 -28.09
CA ILE A 159 -2.05 -21.57 -26.67
C ILE A 159 -2.96 -20.37 -26.36
N LEU A 160 -2.75 -19.23 -27.02
CA LEU A 160 -3.59 -18.03 -26.85
C LEU A 160 -5.04 -18.26 -27.30
N LYS A 161 -5.32 -19.17 -28.27
CA LYS A 161 -6.70 -19.55 -28.62
C LYS A 161 -7.44 -20.15 -27.43
N TYR A 162 -6.77 -21.02 -26.65
CA TYR A 162 -7.36 -21.57 -25.42
C TYR A 162 -7.60 -20.50 -24.36
N CYS A 163 -6.70 -19.52 -24.20
CA CYS A 163 -6.91 -18.39 -23.31
C CYS A 163 -8.14 -17.55 -23.66
N LYS A 164 -8.49 -17.50 -24.95
CA LYS A 164 -9.66 -16.76 -25.48
C LYS A 164 -10.91 -17.62 -25.57
N GLN A 165 -10.83 -18.91 -25.24
CA GLN A 165 -11.97 -19.82 -25.33
C GLN A 165 -13.09 -19.34 -24.39
N ASP A 166 -14.29 -19.18 -24.95
CA ASP A 166 -15.48 -18.81 -24.22
C ASP A 166 -16.14 -20.07 -23.65
N ILE A 167 -16.00 -20.24 -22.32
CA ILE A 167 -16.64 -21.32 -21.59
C ILE A 167 -17.83 -20.72 -20.83
N TYR A 168 -19.01 -21.32 -20.97
CA TYR A 168 -20.23 -20.85 -20.33
C TYR A 168 -20.76 -21.89 -19.34
N ASP A 169 -21.48 -21.42 -18.30
CA ASP A 169 -22.26 -22.31 -17.45
C ASP A 169 -23.63 -22.63 -18.08
N GLU A 170 -24.42 -23.48 -17.40
CA GLU A 170 -25.75 -23.85 -17.84
C GLU A 170 -26.76 -22.68 -17.93
N LYS A 171 -26.45 -21.57 -17.27
CA LYS A 171 -27.24 -20.33 -17.27
C LYS A 171 -26.75 -19.29 -18.28
N GLY A 172 -25.71 -19.61 -19.07
CA GLY A 172 -25.13 -18.72 -20.06
C GLY A 172 -24.15 -17.70 -19.49
N ASN A 173 -23.68 -17.81 -18.24
CA ASN A 173 -22.66 -16.93 -17.70
C ASN A 173 -21.26 -17.36 -18.14
N LYS A 174 -20.45 -16.42 -18.60
CA LYS A 174 -19.08 -16.68 -19.09
C LYS A 174 -18.13 -16.95 -17.93
N LYS A 175 -17.43 -18.07 -17.98
CA LYS A 175 -16.41 -18.49 -17.02
C LYS A 175 -15.01 -18.07 -17.48
N LYS A 176 -14.27 -17.33 -16.63
CA LYS A 176 -12.97 -16.72 -16.92
C LYS A 176 -11.86 -17.35 -16.08
N TYR A 177 -11.56 -18.63 -16.34
CA TYR A 177 -10.66 -19.42 -15.49
C TYR A 177 -9.22 -18.89 -15.42
N PHE A 178 -8.64 -18.42 -16.52
CA PHE A 178 -7.28 -17.90 -16.55
C PHE A 178 -7.17 -16.60 -15.74
N GLU A 179 -8.13 -15.70 -15.94
CA GLU A 179 -8.21 -14.43 -15.22
C GLU A 179 -8.40 -14.68 -13.73
N ILE A 180 -9.27 -15.61 -13.35
CA ILE A 180 -9.51 -15.95 -11.94
C ILE A 180 -8.24 -16.49 -11.28
N GLU A 181 -7.49 -17.36 -11.95
CA GLU A 181 -6.24 -17.88 -11.39
C GLU A 181 -5.23 -16.76 -11.11
N ASP A 182 -5.25 -15.72 -11.93
CA ASP A 182 -4.42 -14.54 -11.71
C ASP A 182 -4.88 -13.68 -10.55
N ILE A 183 -6.18 -13.37 -10.45
CA ILE A 183 -6.71 -12.48 -9.42
C ILE A 183 -6.72 -13.11 -8.03
N LYS A 184 -6.63 -14.44 -7.91
CA LYS A 184 -6.53 -15.12 -6.61
C LYS A 184 -5.42 -14.55 -5.73
N ASN A 185 -4.29 -14.15 -6.31
CA ASN A 185 -3.20 -13.54 -5.57
C ASN A 185 -3.61 -12.16 -5.02
N ILE A 186 -4.34 -11.36 -5.81
CA ILE A 186 -4.82 -10.05 -5.36
C ILE A 186 -5.81 -10.21 -4.21
N ILE A 187 -6.76 -11.12 -4.35
CA ILE A 187 -7.68 -11.45 -3.29
C ILE A 187 -6.92 -11.91 -2.04
N ARG A 188 -5.85 -12.71 -2.19
CA ARG A 188 -4.98 -13.14 -1.07
C ARG A 188 -4.24 -11.99 -0.39
N TYR A 189 -3.91 -10.91 -1.07
CA TYR A 189 -3.23 -9.78 -0.42
C TYR A 189 -4.07 -9.12 0.67
N GLY A 190 -5.41 -9.14 0.54
CA GLY A 190 -6.31 -8.67 1.59
C GLY A 190 -6.46 -9.63 2.76
N TRP A 191 -6.09 -10.90 2.55
CA TRP A 191 -6.33 -11.98 3.51
C TRP A 191 -5.16 -12.94 3.56
N GLU A 192 -4.37 -12.95 4.59
CA GLU A 192 -3.38 -14.00 4.77
C GLU A 192 -4.00 -15.23 5.45
N GLY A 193 -3.63 -16.41 4.94
CA GLY A 193 -4.07 -17.68 5.52
C GLY A 193 -5.57 -17.94 5.38
N ILE A 194 -6.18 -17.47 4.32
CA ILE A 194 -7.62 -17.44 4.19
C ILE A 194 -8.20 -18.80 3.87
N ALA A 195 -8.99 -19.27 4.80
CA ALA A 195 -9.73 -20.51 4.65
C ALA A 195 -10.62 -20.53 3.38
N PHE A 196 -11.21 -19.41 2.96
CA PHE A 196 -12.07 -19.42 1.78
C PHE A 196 -11.30 -19.47 0.46
N LEU A 197 -10.16 -18.79 0.36
CA LEU A 197 -9.29 -18.94 -0.80
C LEU A 197 -8.63 -20.32 -0.84
N ASP A 198 -8.32 -20.88 0.31
CA ASP A 198 -7.88 -22.26 0.40
C ASP A 198 -9.01 -23.22 0.02
N ILE A 199 -10.25 -22.92 0.37
CA ILE A 199 -11.43 -23.64 -0.09
C ILE A 199 -11.63 -23.46 -1.60
N ALA A 200 -11.52 -22.25 -2.13
CA ALA A 200 -11.58 -22.01 -3.57
C ALA A 200 -10.38 -22.63 -4.30
N ASN A 201 -9.20 -22.68 -3.70
CA ASN A 201 -8.03 -23.41 -4.19
C ASN A 201 -8.19 -24.93 -4.05
N LEU A 202 -8.86 -25.41 -3.00
CA LEU A 202 -9.17 -26.84 -2.81
C LEU A 202 -10.18 -27.33 -3.84
N ALA A 203 -11.07 -26.46 -4.30
CA ALA A 203 -11.98 -26.76 -5.40
C ALA A 203 -11.22 -26.95 -6.73
N ILE A 204 -10.05 -26.33 -6.88
CA ILE A 204 -9.19 -26.44 -8.07
C ILE A 204 -8.04 -27.45 -7.85
N LYS A 205 -7.61 -27.69 -6.60
CA LYS A 205 -6.60 -28.71 -6.29
C LYS A 205 -7.27 -30.07 -6.12
N ARG A 206 -6.95 -31.01 -6.99
CA ARG A 206 -7.29 -32.41 -6.81
C ARG A 206 -6.76 -32.94 -5.45
N LYS A 207 -7.62 -33.06 -4.46
CA LYS A 207 -7.47 -34.15 -3.49
C LYS A 207 -7.93 -35.42 -4.21
N LYS A 208 -7.17 -36.53 -4.11
CA LYS A 208 -7.58 -37.82 -4.67
C LYS A 208 -9.06 -38.07 -4.36
N GLY A 209 -9.90 -38.15 -5.40
CA GLY A 209 -11.32 -38.46 -5.29
C GLY A 209 -12.30 -37.29 -5.18
N ILE A 210 -11.86 -36.04 -5.30
CA ILE A 210 -12.76 -34.88 -5.37
C ILE A 210 -12.67 -34.28 -6.76
N ASP A 211 -13.80 -34.15 -7.46
CA ASP A 211 -13.90 -33.43 -8.72
C ASP A 211 -13.34 -32.03 -8.57
N VAL A 212 -12.66 -31.56 -9.63
CA VAL A 212 -12.15 -30.20 -9.70
C VAL A 212 -13.35 -29.25 -9.67
N GLY A 213 -13.64 -28.71 -8.51
CA GLY A 213 -14.80 -27.84 -8.33
C GLY A 213 -14.61 -26.54 -9.10
N ASP A 214 -15.67 -26.12 -9.76
CA ASP A 214 -15.79 -24.81 -10.37
C ASP A 214 -15.68 -23.73 -9.27
N THR A 215 -14.72 -22.81 -9.41
CA THR A 215 -14.48 -21.75 -8.42
C THR A 215 -15.73 -20.89 -8.17
N TYR A 216 -16.52 -20.63 -9.20
CA TYR A 216 -17.78 -19.90 -9.09
C TYR A 216 -18.79 -20.66 -8.20
N LYS A 217 -18.96 -21.96 -8.49
CA LYS A 217 -19.84 -22.83 -7.70
C LYS A 217 -19.40 -22.89 -6.23
N VAL A 218 -18.10 -23.06 -5.99
CA VAL A 218 -17.55 -23.11 -4.62
C VAL A 218 -17.79 -21.81 -3.88
N TYR A 219 -17.59 -20.66 -4.52
CA TYR A 219 -17.88 -19.36 -3.91
C TYR A 219 -19.37 -19.23 -3.57
N ARG A 220 -20.25 -19.61 -4.50
CA ARG A 220 -21.70 -19.59 -4.30
C ARG A 220 -22.13 -20.50 -3.14
N ASP A 221 -21.66 -21.76 -3.15
CA ASP A 221 -22.01 -22.73 -2.09
C ASP A 221 -21.52 -22.30 -0.70
N PHE A 222 -20.40 -21.58 -0.65
CA PHE A 222 -19.80 -21.15 0.61
C PHE A 222 -20.37 -19.84 1.17
N PHE A 223 -20.70 -18.87 0.32
CA PHE A 223 -21.10 -17.54 0.77
C PHE A 223 -22.57 -17.20 0.47
N ILE A 224 -23.15 -17.68 -0.61
CA ILE A 224 -24.48 -17.22 -1.08
C ILE A 224 -25.59 -18.17 -0.63
N LYS A 225 -25.38 -19.47 -0.79
CA LYS A 225 -26.41 -20.48 -0.52
C LYS A 225 -27.00 -20.38 0.89
N ASP A 226 -26.16 -20.23 1.91
CA ASP A 226 -26.60 -20.12 3.29
C ASP A 226 -27.37 -18.82 3.57
N ILE A 227 -27.15 -17.76 2.77
CA ILE A 227 -27.94 -16.53 2.85
C ILE A 227 -29.36 -16.78 2.33
N GLU A 228 -29.48 -17.41 1.16
CA GLU A 228 -30.79 -17.73 0.55
C GLU A 228 -31.66 -18.57 1.50
N ASP A 229 -31.03 -19.52 2.19
CA ASP A 229 -31.70 -20.34 3.20
C ASP A 229 -32.07 -19.53 4.46
N TYR A 230 -31.13 -18.72 4.96
CA TYR A 230 -31.34 -17.89 6.16
C TYR A 230 -32.44 -16.84 5.99
N LEU A 231 -32.59 -16.27 4.80
CA LEU A 231 -33.66 -15.30 4.52
C LEU A 231 -35.05 -15.93 4.51
N LYS A 232 -35.16 -17.22 4.21
CA LYS A 232 -36.45 -17.99 4.18
C LYS A 232 -36.80 -18.61 5.53
N GLU A 233 -35.86 -18.64 6.50
CA GLU A 233 -36.04 -19.32 7.78
C GLU A 233 -36.94 -18.54 8.73
N ASP A 234 -37.82 -19.24 9.46
CA ASP A 234 -38.55 -18.66 10.58
C ASP A 234 -37.61 -18.46 11.78
N LYS A 235 -37.38 -17.21 12.15
CA LYS A 235 -36.39 -16.80 13.16
C LYS A 235 -36.98 -16.69 14.59
N LYS A 236 -38.18 -17.19 14.85
CA LYS A 236 -38.86 -17.07 16.17
C LYS A 236 -38.05 -17.66 17.32
N ASP A 237 -37.31 -18.73 17.06
CA ASP A 237 -36.47 -19.41 18.05
C ASP A 237 -35.04 -18.91 18.11
N PHE A 238 -34.67 -17.93 17.28
CA PHE A 238 -33.34 -17.35 17.25
C PHE A 238 -33.17 -16.34 18.38
N LYS A 239 -32.12 -16.50 19.21
CA LYS A 239 -31.92 -15.71 20.44
C LYS A 239 -30.59 -14.96 20.47
N LEU A 240 -29.60 -15.39 19.68
CA LEU A 240 -28.30 -14.73 19.59
C LEU A 240 -28.37 -13.56 18.60
N ARG A 241 -27.70 -12.45 18.89
CA ARG A 241 -27.63 -11.30 17.97
C ARG A 241 -26.31 -11.27 17.27
N CYS A 242 -26.33 -11.02 15.96
CA CYS A 242 -25.15 -10.73 15.17
C CYS A 242 -24.55 -9.39 15.60
N ILE A 243 -23.24 -9.37 15.84
CA ILE A 243 -22.53 -8.18 16.30
C ILE A 243 -22.54 -7.01 15.27
N ASN A 244 -22.60 -7.33 13.98
CA ASN A 244 -22.52 -6.32 12.91
C ASN A 244 -23.91 -5.88 12.39
N SER A 245 -24.89 -6.78 12.28
CA SER A 245 -26.21 -6.47 11.69
C SER A 245 -27.35 -6.37 12.72
N ASN A 246 -27.13 -6.77 13.96
CA ASN A 246 -28.17 -6.96 15.00
C ASN A 246 -29.25 -8.01 14.65
N GLU A 247 -29.16 -8.67 13.52
CA GLU A 247 -30.07 -9.73 13.15
C GLU A 247 -29.95 -10.95 14.08
N LEU A 248 -31.02 -11.71 14.16
CA LEU A 248 -31.09 -12.87 15.05
C LEU A 248 -30.38 -14.08 14.44
N LEU A 249 -29.69 -14.82 15.30
CA LEU A 249 -29.00 -16.07 15.02
C LEU A 249 -29.49 -17.18 15.96
N PRO A 250 -29.44 -18.46 15.56
CA PRO A 250 -29.71 -19.57 16.44
C PRO A 250 -28.66 -19.66 17.55
N LEU A 251 -28.99 -20.29 18.66
CA LEU A 251 -28.00 -20.59 19.69
C LEU A 251 -27.05 -21.70 19.19
N PRO A 252 -25.76 -21.61 19.51
CA PRO A 252 -24.82 -22.67 19.17
C PRO A 252 -25.18 -23.95 19.96
N THR A 253 -25.28 -25.07 19.26
CA THR A 253 -25.55 -26.38 19.83
C THR A 253 -24.31 -27.26 19.76
N LYS A 254 -24.24 -28.28 20.66
CA LYS A 254 -23.18 -29.29 20.59
C LYS A 254 -23.42 -30.32 19.47
N ASN A 255 -24.65 -30.37 18.97
CA ASN A 255 -25.01 -31.25 17.86
C ASN A 255 -24.57 -30.64 16.53
N LYS A 256 -23.56 -31.23 15.88
CA LYS A 256 -23.05 -30.78 14.60
C LYS A 256 -24.03 -30.96 13.43
N ASP A 257 -25.02 -31.82 13.61
CA ASP A 257 -26.07 -32.13 12.62
C ASP A 257 -27.28 -31.20 12.75
N ASP A 258 -27.23 -30.23 13.67
CA ASP A 258 -28.28 -29.22 13.79
C ASP A 258 -28.34 -28.38 12.50
N ARG A 259 -29.52 -28.43 11.86
CA ARG A 259 -29.84 -27.72 10.61
C ARG A 259 -29.50 -26.23 10.68
N ASN A 260 -29.66 -25.62 11.85
CA ASN A 260 -29.45 -24.19 12.05
C ASN A 260 -27.96 -23.81 12.28
N SER A 261 -27.10 -24.80 12.55
CA SER A 261 -25.64 -24.56 12.76
C SER A 261 -24.96 -23.90 11.55
N LYS A 262 -25.48 -24.12 10.33
CA LYS A 262 -24.97 -23.49 9.10
C LYS A 262 -25.09 -21.98 9.08
N TYR A 263 -25.99 -21.38 9.85
CA TYR A 263 -26.18 -19.94 9.94
C TYR A 263 -25.23 -19.27 10.93
N LEU A 264 -24.56 -20.04 11.79
CA LEU A 264 -23.55 -19.55 12.72
C LEU A 264 -22.19 -19.47 12.02
N LYS A 265 -21.90 -18.33 11.39
CA LYS A 265 -20.61 -18.12 10.74
C LYS A 265 -19.61 -17.53 11.72
N THR A 266 -18.38 -18.02 11.65
CA THR A 266 -17.26 -17.47 12.44
C THR A 266 -16.28 -16.77 11.51
N ILE A 267 -15.66 -15.67 11.97
CA ILE A 267 -14.74 -14.88 11.16
C ILE A 267 -13.31 -15.45 11.25
N GLN A 268 -13.18 -16.78 11.23
CA GLN A 268 -11.87 -17.46 11.36
C GLN A 268 -10.86 -17.06 10.28
N PHE A 269 -11.36 -16.66 9.12
CA PHE A 269 -10.51 -16.19 8.04
C PHE A 269 -9.80 -14.85 8.34
N LEU A 270 -10.14 -14.16 9.41
CA LEU A 270 -9.40 -13.00 9.90
C LEU A 270 -8.15 -13.39 10.71
N GLY A 271 -7.80 -14.65 10.74
CA GLY A 271 -6.61 -15.18 11.39
C GLY A 271 -6.88 -15.91 12.72
N ASP A 272 -5.82 -16.38 13.34
CA ASP A 272 -5.85 -17.19 14.57
C ASP A 272 -6.58 -16.52 15.75
N PHE A 273 -6.70 -15.19 15.72
CA PHE A 273 -7.39 -14.43 16.76
C PHE A 273 -8.87 -14.81 16.87
N PHE A 274 -9.47 -15.29 15.80
CA PHE A 274 -10.86 -15.70 15.71
C PHE A 274 -11.03 -17.22 15.67
N ASN A 275 -9.96 -17.97 15.90
CA ASN A 275 -10.02 -19.42 15.94
C ASN A 275 -10.48 -19.88 17.33
N PRO A 276 -11.66 -20.56 17.44
CA PRO A 276 -12.23 -21.00 18.71
C PRO A 276 -11.30 -21.90 19.52
N SER A 277 -10.49 -22.72 18.85
CA SER A 277 -9.57 -23.64 19.51
C SER A 277 -8.36 -22.98 20.17
N LYS A 278 -8.12 -21.70 19.86
CA LYS A 278 -6.93 -20.95 20.31
C LYS A 278 -7.24 -19.81 21.27
N LYS A 279 -8.50 -19.61 21.65
CA LYS A 279 -8.90 -18.54 22.57
C LYS A 279 -9.73 -19.07 23.74
N LEU A 280 -9.68 -18.33 24.83
CA LEU A 280 -10.53 -18.54 26.00
C LEU A 280 -11.96 -18.06 25.69
N SER A 281 -12.96 -18.60 26.44
CA SER A 281 -14.33 -18.13 26.34
C SER A 281 -14.44 -16.64 26.69
N ASN A 282 -15.35 -15.95 26.01
CA ASN A 282 -15.63 -14.54 26.30
C ASN A 282 -16.29 -14.41 27.69
N VAL A 283 -15.79 -13.48 28.50
CA VAL A 283 -16.25 -13.26 29.88
C VAL A 283 -17.73 -12.84 29.94
N TRP A 284 -18.21 -12.13 28.90
CA TRP A 284 -19.56 -11.56 28.87
C TRP A 284 -20.67 -12.56 28.45
N ASN A 285 -20.33 -13.64 27.74
CA ASN A 285 -21.33 -14.59 27.25
C ASN A 285 -20.91 -16.05 27.36
N PHE A 286 -19.71 -16.35 27.83
CA PHE A 286 -19.11 -17.67 27.99
C PHE A 286 -19.02 -18.51 26.71
N TYR A 287 -19.12 -17.88 25.53
CA TYR A 287 -18.89 -18.52 24.24
C TYR A 287 -17.46 -18.26 23.74
N ASN A 288 -16.90 -19.28 23.09
CA ASN A 288 -15.53 -19.16 22.50
C ASN A 288 -15.54 -18.41 21.17
N ASP A 289 -16.69 -18.17 20.57
CA ASP A 289 -16.84 -17.62 19.24
C ASP A 289 -17.72 -16.39 19.20
N ILE A 290 -17.36 -15.50 18.27
CA ILE A 290 -18.22 -14.41 17.83
C ILE A 290 -18.87 -14.85 16.54
N TYR A 291 -20.17 -15.04 16.59
CA TYR A 291 -20.94 -15.47 15.43
C TYR A 291 -21.52 -14.27 14.67
N VAL A 292 -21.50 -14.41 13.35
CA VAL A 292 -22.11 -13.44 12.43
C VAL A 292 -23.08 -14.15 11.50
N THR A 293 -24.06 -13.41 10.97
CA THR A 293 -24.99 -13.93 9.97
C THR A 293 -24.27 -14.29 8.67
N PRO A 294 -24.85 -15.18 7.85
CA PRO A 294 -24.32 -15.47 6.52
C PRO A 294 -24.14 -14.21 5.66
N ILE A 295 -25.02 -13.22 5.79
CA ILE A 295 -24.93 -11.92 5.09
C ILE A 295 -23.67 -11.17 5.51
N VAL A 296 -23.43 -11.02 6.80
CA VAL A 296 -22.23 -10.35 7.34
C VAL A 296 -20.97 -11.11 6.92
N TYR A 297 -21.04 -12.43 6.86
CA TYR A 297 -19.94 -13.26 6.40
C TYR A 297 -19.60 -13.00 4.92
N LEU A 298 -20.62 -12.83 4.06
CA LEU A 298 -20.43 -12.39 2.68
C LEU A 298 -19.75 -11.01 2.61
N ILE A 299 -20.21 -10.05 3.43
CA ILE A 299 -19.59 -8.72 3.46
C ILE A 299 -18.10 -8.80 3.80
N TYR A 300 -17.72 -9.61 4.78
CA TYR A 300 -16.30 -9.82 5.07
C TYR A 300 -15.53 -10.46 3.90
N SER A 301 -16.16 -11.32 3.09
CA SER A 301 -15.52 -11.84 1.87
C SER A 301 -15.21 -10.76 0.83
N CYS A 302 -15.93 -9.63 0.89
CA CYS A 302 -15.75 -8.49 -0.02
C CYS A 302 -14.64 -7.52 0.42
N VAL A 303 -14.02 -7.68 1.59
CA VAL A 303 -12.95 -6.78 2.07
C VAL A 303 -11.83 -6.57 1.04
N PRO A 304 -11.32 -7.59 0.33
CA PRO A 304 -10.32 -7.38 -0.71
C PRO A 304 -10.78 -6.40 -1.80
N ALA A 305 -12.06 -6.34 -2.12
CA ALA A 305 -12.61 -5.41 -3.10
C ALA A 305 -12.73 -3.97 -2.58
N GLY A 306 -12.69 -3.78 -1.26
CA GLY A 306 -12.63 -2.45 -0.62
C GLY A 306 -11.23 -1.86 -0.55
N PHE A 307 -10.18 -2.68 -0.67
CA PHE A 307 -8.80 -2.24 -0.67
C PHE A 307 -8.31 -1.90 -2.08
N ILE A 308 -7.29 -1.06 -2.14
CA ILE A 308 -6.55 -0.69 -3.35
C ILE A 308 -5.17 -1.34 -3.25
N TYR A 309 -4.81 -2.21 -4.20
CA TYR A 309 -3.52 -2.90 -4.19
C TYR A 309 -2.57 -2.33 -5.23
N GLY A 310 -1.34 -2.01 -4.81
CA GLY A 310 -0.24 -1.64 -5.70
C GLY A 310 0.46 -2.87 -6.32
N LYS A 311 1.46 -2.61 -7.18
CA LYS A 311 2.25 -3.66 -7.86
C LYS A 311 2.91 -4.68 -6.91
N ASN A 312 3.18 -4.28 -5.68
CA ASN A 312 3.87 -5.11 -4.66
C ASN A 312 2.90 -5.79 -3.69
N GLY A 313 1.60 -5.83 -3.99
CA GLY A 313 0.60 -6.45 -3.11
C GLY A 313 0.28 -5.65 -1.84
N LYS A 314 0.88 -4.48 -1.64
CA LYS A 314 0.54 -3.60 -0.52
C LYS A 314 -0.83 -2.99 -0.74
N GLY A 315 -1.72 -3.20 0.21
CA GLY A 315 -3.10 -2.73 0.17
C GLY A 315 -3.27 -1.42 0.95
N ILE A 316 -4.18 -0.58 0.48
CA ILE A 316 -4.57 0.67 1.12
C ILE A 316 -6.08 0.78 1.15
N PHE A 317 -6.59 1.20 2.29
CA PHE A 317 -8.00 1.50 2.50
C PHE A 317 -8.15 2.78 3.30
N ILE A 318 -9.03 3.67 2.87
CA ILE A 318 -9.33 4.92 3.55
C ILE A 318 -10.70 4.79 4.21
N ASN A 319 -10.71 4.68 5.53
CA ASN A 319 -11.92 4.54 6.31
C ASN A 319 -12.48 5.91 6.70
N ALA A 320 -13.41 6.44 5.91
CA ALA A 320 -14.23 7.61 6.26
C ALA A 320 -15.53 7.13 6.91
N ASN A 321 -15.51 6.92 8.23
CA ASN A 321 -16.58 6.25 8.98
C ASN A 321 -17.84 7.11 9.22
N ASP A 322 -17.86 8.34 8.75
CA ASP A 322 -18.95 9.29 8.93
C ASP A 322 -19.98 9.27 7.78
N ASN A 323 -19.54 8.90 6.58
CA ASN A 323 -20.38 9.01 5.38
C ASN A 323 -19.98 7.97 4.34
N MET A 324 -20.96 7.22 3.82
CA MET A 324 -20.73 6.13 2.88
C MET A 324 -20.31 6.63 1.49
N GLU A 325 -20.90 7.71 0.98
CA GLU A 325 -20.51 8.29 -0.32
C GLU A 325 -19.09 8.86 -0.26
N LYS A 326 -18.72 9.47 0.87
CA LYS A 326 -17.37 9.96 1.11
C LYS A 326 -16.36 8.81 1.15
N LEU A 327 -16.72 7.71 1.84
CA LEU A 327 -15.92 6.48 1.87
C LEU A 327 -15.65 5.96 0.46
N GLU A 328 -16.69 5.85 -0.35
CA GLU A 328 -16.62 5.38 -1.73
C GLU A 328 -15.80 6.33 -2.62
N LYS A 329 -16.14 7.62 -2.61
CA LYS A 329 -15.49 8.65 -3.42
C LYS A 329 -13.99 8.71 -3.15
N LEU A 330 -13.56 8.76 -1.88
CA LEU A 330 -12.15 8.83 -1.51
C LEU A 330 -11.36 7.62 -2.03
N ASN A 331 -11.86 6.41 -1.82
CA ASN A 331 -11.16 5.21 -2.25
C ASN A 331 -11.15 5.09 -3.79
N ASN A 332 -12.23 5.44 -4.48
CA ASN A 332 -12.28 5.39 -5.94
C ASN A 332 -11.38 6.45 -6.58
N THR A 333 -11.32 7.67 -6.03
CA THR A 333 -10.41 8.71 -6.52
C THR A 333 -8.94 8.33 -6.32
N VAL A 334 -8.61 7.75 -5.18
CA VAL A 334 -7.25 7.24 -4.94
C VAL A 334 -6.92 6.12 -5.92
N PHE A 335 -7.84 5.19 -6.15
CA PHE A 335 -7.63 4.12 -7.14
C PHE A 335 -7.38 4.69 -8.54
N TYR A 336 -8.25 5.58 -9.02
CA TYR A 336 -8.14 6.19 -10.35
C TYR A 336 -6.78 6.89 -10.55
N ASN A 337 -6.39 7.72 -9.60
CA ASN A 337 -5.13 8.45 -9.67
C ASN A 337 -3.89 7.56 -9.57
N ILE A 338 -3.99 6.40 -8.88
CA ILE A 338 -2.90 5.45 -8.75
C ILE A 338 -2.72 4.61 -10.02
N PHE A 339 -3.82 4.10 -10.61
CA PHE A 339 -3.74 3.08 -11.65
C PHE A 339 -3.83 3.61 -13.08
N GLU A 340 -4.58 4.68 -13.34
CA GLU A 340 -4.77 5.18 -14.70
C GLU A 340 -3.67 6.13 -15.19
N LYS A 341 -2.92 6.76 -14.28
CA LYS A 341 -1.83 7.69 -14.62
C LYS A 341 -0.43 7.07 -14.61
N GLU A 342 -0.32 5.77 -14.83
CA GLU A 342 0.89 4.98 -15.13
C GLU A 342 2.07 4.97 -14.13
N GLN A 343 2.08 5.69 -13.03
CA GLN A 343 3.23 5.63 -12.10
C GLN A 343 2.79 5.59 -10.64
N VAL A 344 2.67 4.38 -10.09
CA VAL A 344 2.45 4.18 -8.66
C VAL A 344 3.77 4.26 -7.91
N ASN A 345 4.10 5.46 -7.47
CA ASN A 345 5.07 5.64 -6.40
C ASN A 345 4.29 5.90 -5.10
N GLU A 346 4.67 5.24 -4.00
CA GLU A 346 4.04 5.45 -2.67
C GLU A 346 4.04 6.93 -2.25
N ASN A 347 4.99 7.75 -2.74
CA ASN A 347 4.99 9.20 -2.55
C ASN A 347 3.76 9.89 -3.15
N LYS A 348 3.32 9.46 -4.34
CA LYS A 348 2.15 10.04 -5.02
C LYS A 348 0.87 9.77 -4.25
N LEU A 349 0.78 8.63 -3.56
CA LEU A 349 -0.39 8.25 -2.80
C LEU A 349 -0.75 9.27 -1.71
N TYR A 350 0.21 9.64 -0.86
CA TYR A 350 -0.05 10.61 0.19
C TYR A 350 -0.43 11.98 -0.38
N LYS A 351 0.22 12.41 -1.46
CA LYS A 351 -0.14 13.66 -2.15
C LYS A 351 -1.57 13.63 -2.68
N ILE A 352 -2.02 12.51 -3.24
CA ILE A 352 -3.38 12.34 -3.74
C ILE A 352 -4.38 12.37 -2.58
N ILE A 353 -4.11 11.62 -1.50
CA ILE A 353 -4.97 11.61 -0.31
C ILE A 353 -5.12 13.02 0.24
N PHE A 354 -4.03 13.77 0.40
CA PHE A 354 -4.08 15.13 0.94
C PHE A 354 -4.76 16.11 -0.01
N ARG A 355 -4.53 16.01 -1.31
CA ARG A 355 -5.20 16.84 -2.30
C ARG A 355 -6.72 16.64 -2.30
N GLU A 356 -7.18 15.41 -2.18
CA GLU A 356 -8.61 15.13 -2.07
C GLU A 356 -9.21 15.69 -0.78
N PHE A 357 -8.48 15.62 0.33
CA PHE A 357 -8.91 16.27 1.58
C PHE A 357 -8.92 17.80 1.48
N GLU A 358 -7.95 18.39 0.81
CA GLU A 358 -7.89 19.83 0.57
C GLU A 358 -9.10 20.30 -0.24
N LEU A 359 -9.45 19.64 -1.33
CA LEU A 359 -10.60 19.95 -2.16
C LEU A 359 -11.94 19.82 -1.40
N GLN A 360 -12.09 18.78 -0.59
CA GLN A 360 -13.31 18.58 0.20
C GLN A 360 -13.46 19.58 1.36
N ASN A 361 -12.35 20.08 1.93
CA ASN A 361 -12.36 21.03 3.04
C ASN A 361 -12.70 22.47 2.62
N GLN A 362 -12.52 22.84 1.35
CA GLN A 362 -12.94 24.14 0.86
C GLN A 362 -14.46 24.31 0.90
N GLU A 363 -15.22 23.20 0.80
CA GLU A 363 -16.68 23.21 0.82
C GLU A 363 -17.28 23.11 2.24
N LYS A 364 -16.62 22.44 3.20
CA LYS A 364 -17.16 22.17 4.55
C LYS A 364 -16.11 22.25 5.65
N ARG A 365 -15.74 23.45 6.07
CA ARG A 365 -14.68 23.71 7.07
C ARG A 365 -14.88 23.09 8.47
N TYR A 366 -16.04 22.53 8.80
CA TYR A 366 -16.40 22.16 10.17
C TYR A 366 -16.72 20.66 10.39
N GLU A 367 -16.78 19.83 9.37
CA GLU A 367 -17.16 18.42 9.47
C GLU A 367 -16.01 17.44 9.10
N ILE A 368 -14.82 17.68 9.61
CA ILE A 368 -13.73 16.70 9.45
C ILE A 368 -13.86 15.67 10.57
N SER A 369 -14.37 14.50 10.24
CA SER A 369 -14.25 13.30 11.08
C SER A 369 -12.83 12.74 11.01
N ASP A 370 -12.41 12.06 12.07
CA ASP A 370 -11.14 11.33 12.05
C ASP A 370 -11.18 10.26 10.94
N ILE A 371 -10.23 10.36 10.02
CA ILE A 371 -10.10 9.44 8.90
C ILE A 371 -8.95 8.48 9.19
N GLN A 372 -9.20 7.19 9.01
CA GLN A 372 -8.18 6.17 9.18
C GLN A 372 -7.65 5.71 7.83
N VAL A 373 -6.35 5.82 7.62
CA VAL A 373 -5.66 5.21 6.49
C VAL A 373 -5.08 3.87 6.94
N VAL A 374 -5.60 2.80 6.40
CA VAL A 374 -5.18 1.43 6.71
C VAL A 374 -4.28 0.92 5.58
N ARG A 375 -3.07 0.47 5.94
CA ARG A 375 -2.09 -0.07 4.97
C ARG A 375 -1.67 -1.47 5.37
N THR A 376 -1.46 -2.33 4.39
CA THR A 376 -0.90 -3.66 4.59
C THR A 376 0.61 -3.66 4.32
N PHE A 377 1.37 -4.32 5.18
CA PHE A 377 2.82 -4.54 5.04
C PHE A 377 3.14 -6.02 5.21
N GLU A 378 4.20 -6.48 4.58
CA GLU A 378 4.75 -7.79 4.86
C GLU A 378 5.84 -7.69 5.93
N ARG A 379 5.71 -8.45 7.01
CA ARG A 379 6.80 -8.69 7.95
C ARG A 379 7.46 -10.02 7.61
N LYS A 380 8.74 -9.99 7.28
CA LYS A 380 9.54 -11.20 7.14
C LYS A 380 10.01 -11.65 8.52
N GLU A 381 9.63 -12.84 8.94
CA GLU A 381 10.19 -13.46 10.13
C GLU A 381 11.51 -14.17 9.83
N LEU A 382 12.31 -14.42 10.89
CA LEU A 382 13.61 -15.11 10.83
C LEU A 382 13.54 -16.52 10.17
N GLN A 383 12.35 -17.11 10.05
CA GLN A 383 12.13 -18.43 9.42
C GLN A 383 11.61 -18.36 7.97
N GLY A 384 11.65 -17.18 7.33
CA GLY A 384 11.25 -17.02 5.92
C GLY A 384 9.75 -17.01 5.66
N LYS A 385 8.90 -17.05 6.69
CA LYS A 385 7.46 -16.82 6.55
C LYS A 385 7.19 -15.31 6.59
N SER A 386 6.36 -14.81 5.67
CA SER A 386 5.90 -13.42 5.72
C SER A 386 4.45 -13.38 6.19
N TYR A 387 4.16 -12.41 7.06
CA TYR A 387 2.81 -12.17 7.58
C TYR A 387 2.39 -10.75 7.24
N PRO A 388 1.14 -10.48 6.84
CA PRO A 388 0.66 -9.12 6.69
C PRO A 388 0.55 -8.46 8.05
N ILE A 389 0.96 -7.21 8.09
CA ILE A 389 0.73 -6.32 9.21
C ILE A 389 -0.11 -5.17 8.71
N TYR A 390 -1.14 -4.84 9.47
CA TYR A 390 -1.91 -3.63 9.23
C TYR A 390 -1.32 -2.47 10.01
N LYS A 391 -1.03 -1.38 9.30
CA LYS A 391 -0.62 -0.11 9.90
C LYS A 391 -1.74 0.90 9.75
N PHE A 392 -2.10 1.52 10.86
CA PHE A 392 -3.17 2.50 10.95
C PHE A 392 -2.56 3.89 11.10
N ASN A 393 -2.99 4.82 10.28
CA ASN A 393 -2.72 6.23 10.47
C ASN A 393 -4.05 6.96 10.63
N ILE A 394 -4.23 7.63 11.76
CA ILE A 394 -5.43 8.43 12.04
C ILE A 394 -5.14 9.85 11.62
N LEU A 395 -5.91 10.35 10.65
CA LEU A 395 -5.85 11.73 10.18
C LEU A 395 -6.77 12.58 11.04
N SER A 396 -6.28 13.01 12.20
CA SER A 396 -7.03 13.95 13.04
C SER A 396 -7.13 15.33 12.38
N LYS A 397 -8.10 16.13 12.81
CA LYS A 397 -8.26 17.53 12.34
C LYS A 397 -6.96 18.33 12.50
N ASN A 398 -6.26 18.17 13.62
CA ASN A 398 -5.02 18.87 13.89
C ASN A 398 -3.90 18.46 12.94
N ILE A 399 -3.80 17.17 12.58
CA ILE A 399 -2.81 16.69 11.61
C ILE A 399 -3.13 17.26 10.23
N LEU A 400 -4.39 17.20 9.79
CA LEU A 400 -4.80 17.74 8.49
C LEU A 400 -4.56 19.24 8.41
N PHE A 401 -4.96 19.99 9.42
CA PHE A 401 -4.73 21.44 9.49
C PHE A 401 -3.23 21.79 9.44
N PHE A 402 -2.42 21.10 10.23
CA PHE A 402 -0.96 21.24 10.19
C PHE A 402 -0.37 21.00 8.81
N MET A 403 -0.83 19.95 8.12
CA MET A 403 -0.34 19.61 6.79
C MET A 403 -0.76 20.63 5.74
N PHE A 404 -1.99 21.18 5.83
CA PHE A 404 -2.45 22.25 4.93
C PHE A 404 -1.64 23.53 5.13
N GLN A 405 -1.40 23.93 6.38
CA GLN A 405 -0.58 25.11 6.67
C GLN A 405 0.85 25.01 6.16
N ASN A 406 1.39 23.80 6.02
CA ASN A 406 2.76 23.56 5.58
C ASN A 406 2.83 22.89 4.19
N SER A 407 1.72 22.88 3.43
CA SER A 407 1.59 22.13 2.17
C SER A 407 2.63 22.52 1.12
N GLU A 408 2.95 23.81 0.98
CA GLU A 408 3.95 24.30 0.04
C GLU A 408 5.34 23.71 0.34
N LYS A 409 5.80 23.81 1.59
CA LYS A 409 7.09 23.25 2.01
C LYS A 409 7.10 21.73 1.97
N LEU A 410 6.02 21.07 2.37
CA LEU A 410 5.92 19.62 2.27
C LEU A 410 5.99 19.16 0.81
N ASN A 411 5.32 19.87 -0.10
CA ASN A 411 5.33 19.54 -1.53
C ASN A 411 6.73 19.71 -2.16
N SER A 412 7.60 20.58 -1.64
CA SER A 412 8.97 20.73 -2.12
C SER A 412 9.81 19.45 -1.94
N PHE A 413 9.41 18.57 -1.03
CA PHE A 413 10.07 17.27 -0.80
C PHE A 413 9.57 16.15 -1.71
N PHE A 414 8.57 16.39 -2.54
CA PHE A 414 7.89 15.34 -3.30
C PHE A 414 8.83 14.52 -4.20
N GLU A 415 9.77 15.19 -4.86
CA GLU A 415 10.75 14.55 -5.75
C GLU A 415 12.13 14.39 -5.09
N LYS A 416 12.26 14.77 -3.81
CA LYS A 416 13.52 14.66 -3.10
C LYS A 416 13.74 13.25 -2.59
N TYR A 417 14.97 12.74 -2.81
CA TYR A 417 15.36 11.37 -2.46
C TYR A 417 16.82 11.30 -2.07
N TYR A 418 17.21 10.18 -1.51
CA TYR A 418 18.57 9.69 -1.46
C TYR A 418 18.63 8.21 -1.82
N VAL A 419 19.78 7.77 -2.33
CA VAL A 419 20.02 6.40 -2.77
C VAL A 419 21.44 5.98 -2.40
N SER A 420 21.62 4.73 -1.96
CA SER A 420 22.95 4.17 -1.69
C SER A 420 23.72 3.97 -2.99
N LEU A 421 25.03 4.23 -2.95
CA LEU A 421 25.93 3.91 -4.04
C LEU A 421 26.49 2.49 -3.87
N ASP A 422 26.81 1.86 -4.98
CA ASP A 422 27.60 0.64 -4.98
C ASP A 422 29.05 0.97 -4.60
N ASN A 423 29.65 0.19 -3.71
CA ASN A 423 30.99 0.49 -3.19
C ASN A 423 32.08 0.36 -4.24
N ASP A 424 31.89 -0.49 -5.26
CA ASP A 424 32.91 -0.80 -6.25
C ASP A 424 32.76 0.07 -7.52
N THR A 425 31.51 0.38 -7.90
CA THR A 425 31.20 1.04 -9.17
C THR A 425 30.72 2.49 -9.04
N ASN A 426 30.40 2.94 -7.82
CA ASN A 426 29.75 4.24 -7.53
C ASN A 426 28.43 4.46 -8.27
N ILE A 427 27.79 3.37 -8.73
CA ILE A 427 26.49 3.42 -9.41
C ILE A 427 25.36 3.43 -8.36
N PRO A 428 24.32 4.27 -8.53
CA PRO A 428 23.17 4.28 -7.62
C PRO A 428 22.42 2.96 -7.63
N LYS A 429 22.18 2.40 -6.44
CA LYS A 429 21.32 1.22 -6.23
C LYS A 429 19.87 1.67 -6.10
N TRP A 430 19.17 1.88 -7.20
CA TRP A 430 17.82 2.46 -7.22
C TRP A 430 16.76 1.68 -6.46
N ASP A 431 16.98 0.40 -6.19
CA ASP A 431 16.16 -0.42 -5.30
C ASP A 431 16.24 0.01 -3.83
N THR A 432 17.30 0.75 -3.46
CA THR A 432 17.51 1.33 -2.12
C THR A 432 17.08 2.80 -2.02
N ALA A 433 16.46 3.36 -3.07
CA ALA A 433 16.04 4.76 -3.07
C ALA A 433 14.96 5.04 -2.02
N GLU A 434 15.21 6.01 -1.15
CA GLU A 434 14.23 6.52 -0.20
C GLU A 434 13.76 7.93 -0.60
N TYR A 435 12.46 8.08 -0.73
CA TYR A 435 11.81 9.36 -1.05
C TYR A 435 11.41 10.10 0.21
N LEU A 436 11.87 11.33 0.34
CA LEU A 436 11.73 12.11 1.57
C LEU A 436 10.28 12.47 1.91
N TYR A 437 9.46 12.80 0.91
CA TYR A 437 8.07 13.15 1.13
C TYR A 437 7.32 12.06 1.91
N LYS A 438 7.49 10.80 1.49
CA LYS A 438 6.90 9.65 2.19
C LYS A 438 7.36 9.55 3.63
N VAL A 439 8.67 9.61 3.88
CA VAL A 439 9.26 9.47 5.22
C VAL A 439 8.77 10.58 6.14
N ILE A 440 8.73 11.82 5.64
CA ILE A 440 8.27 12.99 6.40
C ILE A 440 6.80 12.83 6.77
N ILE A 441 5.94 12.52 5.78
CA ILE A 441 4.50 12.37 5.99
C ILE A 441 4.20 11.23 6.96
N GLU A 442 4.84 10.07 6.79
CA GLU A 442 4.66 8.94 7.71
C GLU A 442 5.06 9.30 9.15
N THR A 443 6.17 10.02 9.33
CA THR A 443 6.62 10.46 10.66
C THR A 443 5.63 11.41 11.31
N ILE A 444 5.08 12.36 10.55
CA ILE A 444 4.04 13.30 11.04
C ILE A 444 2.75 12.54 11.42
N LEU A 445 2.32 11.60 10.59
CA LEU A 445 1.13 10.77 10.84
C LEU A 445 1.30 9.85 12.06
N GLU A 446 2.53 9.43 12.35
CA GLU A 446 2.86 8.65 13.55
C GLU A 446 3.00 9.52 14.80
N SER A 447 2.69 10.83 14.71
CA SER A 447 2.83 11.80 15.80
C SER A 447 4.23 11.80 16.42
N ARG A 448 5.26 11.71 15.57
CA ARG A 448 6.67 11.77 15.96
C ARG A 448 7.32 13.05 15.44
N ASN A 449 8.38 13.50 16.12
CA ASN A 449 9.23 14.58 15.62
C ASN A 449 10.10 14.10 14.44
N LEU A 450 10.65 15.05 13.69
CA LEU A 450 11.41 14.77 12.45
C LEU A 450 12.94 14.77 12.66
N TYR A 451 13.43 14.81 13.91
CA TYR A 451 14.89 14.89 14.14
C TYR A 451 15.64 13.70 13.58
N SER A 452 15.09 12.49 13.62
CA SER A 452 15.74 11.31 13.03
C SER A 452 15.88 11.42 11.51
N THR A 453 14.90 12.03 10.85
CA THR A 453 14.91 12.28 9.41
C THR A 453 15.93 13.36 9.06
N ILE A 454 15.97 14.46 9.85
CA ILE A 454 16.94 15.54 9.70
C ILE A 454 18.37 15.00 9.89
N ASP A 455 18.59 14.21 10.94
CA ASP A 455 19.89 13.57 11.20
C ASP A 455 20.35 12.70 10.02
N LYS A 456 19.45 11.86 9.50
CA LYS A 456 19.74 11.02 8.34
C LYS A 456 20.06 11.84 7.09
N MET A 457 19.32 12.92 6.83
CA MET A 457 19.60 13.82 5.70
C MET A 457 20.95 14.53 5.85
N CYS A 458 21.30 15.00 7.05
CA CYS A 458 22.62 15.56 7.34
C CYS A 458 23.73 14.54 7.08
N TYR A 459 23.54 13.30 7.58
CA TYR A 459 24.50 12.22 7.36
C TYR A 459 24.69 11.89 5.87
N VAL A 460 23.62 11.82 5.11
CA VAL A 460 23.65 11.56 3.66
C VAL A 460 24.46 12.63 2.94
N ARG A 461 24.27 13.91 3.29
CA ARG A 461 25.04 15.01 2.68
C ARG A 461 26.53 14.99 3.09
N MET A 462 26.87 14.58 4.29
CA MET A 462 28.27 14.42 4.72
C MET A 462 28.96 13.22 4.06
N SER A 463 28.19 12.20 3.71
CA SER A 463 28.67 10.91 3.20
C SER A 463 28.41 10.78 1.70
N ASN A 464 28.76 11.77 0.91
CA ASN A 464 28.56 11.82 -0.55
C ASN A 464 29.28 10.68 -1.32
N GLU A 465 30.25 10.02 -0.71
CA GLU A 465 30.90 8.80 -1.23
C GLU A 465 30.02 7.56 -1.14
N LYS A 466 29.04 7.54 -0.20
CA LYS A 466 28.16 6.41 0.05
C LYS A 466 26.74 6.61 -0.47
N TYR A 467 26.35 7.85 -0.68
CA TYR A 467 24.99 8.22 -1.06
C TYR A 467 24.97 9.27 -2.17
N ARG A 468 24.00 9.13 -3.08
CA ARG A 468 23.58 10.22 -3.98
C ARG A 468 22.24 10.76 -3.47
N CYS A 469 22.10 12.10 -3.47
CA CYS A 469 20.84 12.77 -3.08
C CYS A 469 20.61 13.98 -3.99
N ASN A 470 19.32 14.39 -4.09
CA ASN A 470 18.92 15.57 -4.87
C ASN A 470 18.31 16.68 -3.98
N PHE A 471 18.53 16.65 -2.68
CA PHE A 471 18.15 17.72 -1.76
C PHE A 471 19.37 18.53 -1.30
N ASN A 472 19.14 19.76 -0.89
CA ASN A 472 20.15 20.72 -0.52
C ASN A 472 19.96 21.25 0.93
N GLY A 473 20.82 22.22 1.32
CA GLY A 473 20.76 22.84 2.65
C GLY A 473 19.46 23.60 2.92
N ASN A 474 18.82 24.16 1.89
CA ASN A 474 17.53 24.85 2.05
C ASN A 474 16.42 23.86 2.37
N ASN A 475 16.39 22.67 1.74
CA ASN A 475 15.45 21.62 2.10
C ASN A 475 15.61 21.17 3.57
N LEU A 476 16.85 21.07 4.06
CA LEU A 476 17.10 20.77 5.47
C LEU A 476 16.55 21.86 6.41
N CYS A 477 16.68 23.14 6.04
CA CYS A 477 16.10 24.24 6.81
C CYS A 477 14.57 24.20 6.82
N ASP A 478 13.95 23.95 5.65
CA ASP A 478 12.49 23.79 5.55
C ASP A 478 12.00 22.65 6.43
N LEU A 479 12.73 21.52 6.44
CA LEU A 479 12.37 20.38 7.27
C LEU A 479 12.51 20.69 8.77
N LEU A 480 13.55 21.43 9.15
CA LEU A 480 13.73 21.87 10.55
C LEU A 480 12.60 22.81 10.99
N GLU A 481 12.18 23.73 10.11
CA GLU A 481 11.02 24.60 10.36
C GLU A 481 9.72 23.80 10.54
N ILE A 482 9.47 22.86 9.62
CA ILE A 482 8.31 21.96 9.73
C ILE A 482 8.35 21.20 11.06
N ASN A 483 9.54 20.72 11.47
CA ASN A 483 9.70 19.98 12.71
C ASN A 483 9.35 20.81 13.95
N ILE A 484 9.78 22.08 14.03
CA ILE A 484 9.43 22.96 15.16
C ILE A 484 7.93 23.15 15.27
N LYS A 485 7.27 23.41 14.14
CA LYS A 485 5.82 23.53 14.11
C LYS A 485 5.13 22.20 14.50
N ASN A 486 5.71 21.07 14.08
CA ASN A 486 5.20 19.75 14.41
C ASN A 486 5.35 19.45 15.92
N ILE A 487 6.47 19.79 16.54
CA ILE A 487 6.68 19.65 17.99
C ILE A 487 5.64 20.46 18.76
N ARG A 488 5.42 21.73 18.40
CA ARG A 488 4.37 22.57 19.01
C ARG A 488 2.98 21.96 18.91
N ARG A 489 2.68 21.37 17.75
CA ARG A 489 1.42 20.63 17.55
C ARG A 489 1.32 19.42 18.49
N LEU A 490 2.42 18.66 18.64
CA LEU A 490 2.47 17.49 19.52
C LEU A 490 2.31 17.86 21.01
N GLU A 491 2.85 18.99 21.43
CA GLU A 491 2.75 19.51 22.79
C GLU A 491 1.41 20.21 23.09
N GLY A 492 0.54 20.36 22.08
CA GLY A 492 -0.73 21.08 22.24
C GLY A 492 -0.58 22.59 22.44
N MET A 493 0.59 23.15 22.16
CA MET A 493 0.95 24.54 22.44
C MET A 493 0.52 25.54 21.35
N GLU A 494 -0.28 25.13 20.37
CA GLU A 494 -0.74 26.04 19.30
C GLU A 494 -1.55 27.25 19.80
N LYS A 495 -2.00 27.25 21.06
CA LYS A 495 -2.85 28.29 21.66
C LYS A 495 -2.31 28.93 22.93
N ALA A 496 -1.24 28.46 23.51
CA ALA A 496 -0.70 29.04 24.74
C ALA A 496 0.38 30.08 24.40
N GLY A 497 0.15 31.33 24.74
CA GLY A 497 1.14 32.42 24.72
C GLY A 497 2.23 32.19 25.77
N GLY A 498 2.91 31.06 25.71
CA GLY A 498 4.06 30.75 26.56
C GLY A 498 5.35 31.23 25.91
N GLU A 499 6.40 31.37 26.73
CA GLU A 499 7.72 31.93 26.44
C GLU A 499 8.20 31.88 25.01
N VAL A 500 8.88 32.94 24.56
CA VAL A 500 9.33 33.18 23.19
C VAL A 500 10.05 31.94 22.61
N ALA A 501 9.29 31.04 22.06
CA ALA A 501 9.81 29.84 21.37
C ALA A 501 10.76 30.25 20.22
N LEU A 502 11.71 29.39 19.89
CA LEU A 502 12.61 29.61 18.75
C LEU A 502 11.83 29.96 17.47
N THR A 503 12.18 31.07 16.87
CA THR A 503 11.58 31.56 15.63
C THR A 503 12.38 31.09 14.43
N LEU A 504 11.78 31.17 13.23
CA LEU A 504 12.50 30.94 11.96
C LEU A 504 13.72 31.85 11.81
N LYS A 505 13.61 33.08 12.32
CA LYS A 505 14.74 34.02 12.32
C LYS A 505 15.91 33.48 13.14
N ASN A 506 15.65 32.90 14.32
CA ASN A 506 16.70 32.30 15.15
C ASN A 506 17.41 31.15 14.43
N ILE A 507 16.68 30.29 13.71
CA ILE A 507 17.26 29.20 12.94
C ILE A 507 18.14 29.76 11.80
N THR A 508 17.63 30.76 11.09
CA THR A 508 18.37 31.40 9.99
C THR A 508 19.64 32.09 10.50
N ASP A 509 19.56 32.75 11.66
CA ASP A 509 20.70 33.42 12.27
C ASP A 509 21.79 32.40 12.67
N ILE A 510 21.43 31.28 13.28
CA ILE A 510 22.37 30.20 13.65
C ILE A 510 22.96 29.54 12.38
N LYS A 511 22.13 29.24 11.38
CA LYS A 511 22.62 28.70 10.10
C LYS A 511 23.64 29.62 9.44
N ASN A 512 23.33 30.92 9.36
CA ASN A 512 24.22 31.91 8.78
C ASN A 512 25.52 32.06 9.59
N ASN A 513 25.41 32.09 10.92
CA ASN A 513 26.58 32.08 11.80
C ASN A 513 27.48 30.88 11.53
N ALA A 514 26.91 29.67 11.41
CA ALA A 514 27.66 28.46 11.11
C ALA A 514 28.30 28.46 9.71
N TYR A 515 27.64 29.06 8.71
CA TYR A 515 28.18 29.21 7.37
C TYR A 515 29.45 30.09 7.36
N TYR A 516 29.41 31.26 8.04
CA TYR A 516 30.59 32.13 8.18
C TYR A 516 31.67 31.47 9.04
N PHE A 517 31.30 30.81 10.12
CA PHE A 517 32.22 30.00 10.93
C PHE A 517 32.96 28.96 10.11
N ARG A 518 32.27 28.23 9.23
CA ARG A 518 32.89 27.25 8.32
C ARG A 518 33.96 27.87 7.44
N LYS A 519 33.68 29.02 6.82
CA LYS A 519 34.65 29.73 5.97
C LYS A 519 35.93 30.07 6.72
N GLU A 520 35.79 30.71 7.87
CA GLU A 520 36.93 31.10 8.69
C GLU A 520 37.69 29.89 9.25
N TYR A 521 36.96 28.83 9.62
CA TYR A 521 37.58 27.60 10.12
C TYR A 521 38.42 26.89 9.05
N ILE A 522 37.94 26.83 7.81
CA ILE A 522 38.66 26.26 6.68
C ILE A 522 39.89 27.14 6.35
N GLU A 523 39.73 28.46 6.30
CA GLU A 523 40.79 29.39 6.04
C GLU A 523 41.95 29.26 7.04
N LYS A 524 41.60 29.19 8.35
CA LYS A 524 42.59 29.05 9.43
C LYS A 524 43.22 27.65 9.47
N SER A 525 42.45 26.61 9.23
CA SER A 525 42.92 25.21 9.29
C SER A 525 43.65 24.76 8.03
N LYS A 526 43.45 25.44 6.89
CA LYS A 526 43.92 25.07 5.55
C LYS A 526 43.62 23.60 5.17
N ASN A 527 42.57 23.02 5.74
CA ASN A 527 42.24 21.62 5.55
C ASN A 527 40.72 21.36 5.70
N GLU A 528 40.04 21.05 4.60
CA GLU A 528 38.61 20.74 4.57
C GLU A 528 38.24 19.47 5.36
N ASN A 529 39.15 18.51 5.51
CA ASN A 529 38.89 17.30 6.28
C ASN A 529 38.67 17.59 7.78
N LYS A 530 39.22 18.68 8.30
CA LYS A 530 39.01 19.06 9.70
C LYS A 530 37.58 19.51 9.95
N ILE A 531 36.97 20.20 8.98
CA ILE A 531 35.53 20.58 9.11
C ILE A 531 34.63 19.36 9.00
N LYS A 532 34.93 18.38 8.13
CA LYS A 532 34.20 17.12 8.08
C LYS A 532 34.26 16.38 9.43
N GLY A 533 35.43 16.29 10.05
CA GLY A 533 35.59 15.71 11.38
C GLY A 533 34.77 16.43 12.44
N LEU A 534 34.71 17.77 12.39
CA LEU A 534 33.87 18.59 13.27
C LEU A 534 32.37 18.29 13.06
N GLN A 535 31.91 18.24 11.82
CA GLN A 535 30.53 17.91 11.46
C GLN A 535 30.09 16.55 12.01
N TYR A 536 30.90 15.49 11.84
CA TYR A 536 30.58 14.15 12.39
C TYR A 536 30.53 14.13 13.92
N ARG A 537 31.42 14.84 14.58
CA ARG A 537 31.44 14.92 16.06
C ARG A 537 30.20 15.64 16.57
N LEU A 538 29.82 16.77 15.98
CA LEU A 538 28.61 17.51 16.32
C LEU A 538 27.36 16.68 16.06
N GLN A 539 27.27 16.01 14.91
CA GLN A 539 26.16 15.13 14.58
C GLN A 539 26.03 13.99 15.60
N ASN A 540 27.14 13.38 16.00
CA ASN A 540 27.11 12.31 17.02
C ASN A 540 26.58 12.82 18.36
N ALA A 541 26.98 14.01 18.80
CA ALA A 541 26.48 14.63 20.02
C ALA A 541 24.96 14.90 19.94
N LEU A 542 24.46 15.39 18.81
CA LEU A 542 23.02 15.60 18.57
C LEU A 542 22.23 14.30 18.57
N ARG A 543 22.73 13.28 17.90
CA ARG A 543 22.09 11.96 17.80
C ARG A 543 22.00 11.26 19.16
N THR A 544 23.03 11.40 19.98
CA THR A 544 23.08 10.84 21.34
C THR A 544 22.46 11.75 22.41
N ASN A 545 21.90 12.88 22.00
CA ASN A 545 21.32 13.88 22.89
C ASN A 545 22.29 14.36 23.99
N ASN A 546 23.57 14.48 23.66
CA ASN A 546 24.61 14.85 24.59
C ASN A 546 24.98 16.34 24.46
N VAL A 547 24.25 17.19 25.23
CA VAL A 547 24.42 18.65 25.22
C VAL A 547 25.84 19.04 25.63
N ASN A 548 26.39 18.42 26.66
CA ASN A 548 27.72 18.75 27.17
C ASN A 548 28.79 18.48 26.10
N LEU A 549 28.76 17.30 25.48
CA LEU A 549 29.68 16.96 24.39
C LEU A 549 29.56 17.94 23.21
N PHE A 550 28.33 18.32 22.86
CA PHE A 550 28.10 19.29 21.78
C PHE A 550 28.73 20.66 22.13
N MET A 551 28.49 21.15 23.34
CA MET A 551 29.01 22.45 23.79
C MET A 551 30.54 22.43 23.90
N ASP A 552 31.15 21.37 24.39
CA ASP A 552 32.60 21.21 24.43
C ASP A 552 33.24 21.28 23.04
N ILE A 553 32.62 20.61 22.06
CA ILE A 553 33.08 20.64 20.67
C ILE A 553 32.91 22.07 20.10
N LEU A 554 31.78 22.70 20.36
CA LEU A 554 31.46 24.04 19.89
C LEU A 554 32.43 25.09 20.47
N ILE A 555 32.64 25.06 21.78
CA ILE A 555 33.57 25.95 22.51
C ILE A 555 34.98 25.79 21.97
N THR A 556 35.47 24.57 21.89
CA THR A 556 36.82 24.28 21.38
C THR A 556 37.00 24.77 19.96
N ALA A 557 36.01 24.57 19.09
CA ALA A 557 36.07 24.96 17.70
C ALA A 557 36.02 26.50 17.54
N HIS A 558 35.20 27.21 18.33
CA HIS A 558 35.15 28.68 18.32
C HIS A 558 36.42 29.32 18.90
N ALA A 559 36.94 28.76 20.01
CA ALA A 559 38.22 29.19 20.57
C ALA A 559 39.37 29.03 19.58
N TYR A 560 39.38 27.95 18.79
CA TYR A 560 40.38 27.73 17.75
C TYR A 560 40.41 28.86 16.72
N ILE A 561 39.26 29.39 16.29
CA ILE A 561 39.20 30.50 15.31
C ILE A 561 39.20 31.88 15.97
N GLY A 562 39.05 31.95 17.29
CA GLY A 562 39.01 33.22 18.05
C GLY A 562 37.69 33.97 17.92
N LYS A 563 36.59 33.25 17.82
CA LYS A 563 35.23 33.82 17.71
C LYS A 563 34.36 33.49 18.91
N GLU A 564 33.42 34.38 19.18
CA GLU A 564 32.39 34.15 20.21
C GLU A 564 31.32 33.19 19.75
N ILE A 565 30.78 32.43 20.70
CA ILE A 565 29.65 31.53 20.45
C ILE A 565 28.37 32.35 20.44
N HIS A 566 27.47 32.06 19.53
CA HIS A 566 26.20 32.76 19.40
C HIS A 566 25.37 32.59 20.69
N LYS A 567 24.87 33.69 21.25
CA LYS A 567 24.15 33.73 22.56
C LYS A 567 22.93 32.78 22.65
N LEU A 568 22.28 32.46 21.52
CA LEU A 568 21.16 31.55 21.51
C LEU A 568 21.49 30.13 21.99
N PHE A 569 22.77 29.71 21.96
CA PHE A 569 23.16 28.39 22.48
C PHE A 569 23.03 28.25 24.00
N ILE A 570 22.84 29.35 24.73
CA ILE A 570 22.49 29.29 26.17
C ILE A 570 21.17 28.54 26.35
N ARG A 571 20.19 28.77 25.48
CA ARG A 571 18.89 28.08 25.51
C ARG A 571 18.99 26.57 25.26
N ALA A 572 20.00 26.13 24.51
CA ALA A 572 20.27 24.71 24.28
C ALA A 572 20.63 23.95 25.59
N LEU A 573 21.07 24.63 26.62
CA LEU A 573 21.37 24.04 27.94
C LEU A 573 20.13 23.78 28.78
N GLU A 574 19.03 24.46 28.47
CA GLU A 574 17.80 24.46 29.28
C GLU A 574 16.71 23.54 28.71
N ASN A 575 16.70 23.34 27.39
CA ASN A 575 15.63 22.61 26.70
C ASN A 575 16.17 21.68 25.61
N GLU A 576 15.79 20.40 25.67
CA GLU A 576 16.24 19.36 24.76
C GLU A 576 15.84 19.62 23.28
N ASP A 577 14.60 20.08 23.04
CA ASP A 577 14.13 20.36 21.68
C ASP A 577 14.77 21.61 21.10
N GLU A 578 15.04 22.61 21.94
CA GLU A 578 15.81 23.79 21.53
C GLU A 578 17.26 23.45 21.28
N PHE A 579 17.87 22.57 22.08
CA PHE A 579 19.21 22.03 21.83
C PHE A 579 19.31 21.37 20.46
N LYS A 580 18.42 20.43 20.16
CA LYS A 580 18.41 19.74 18.86
C LYS A 580 18.15 20.70 17.71
N THR A 581 17.22 21.63 17.88
CA THR A 581 16.88 22.61 16.85
C THR A 581 18.07 23.50 16.52
N LEU A 582 18.70 24.11 17.52
CA LEU A 582 19.85 24.99 17.33
C LEU A 582 21.08 24.23 16.83
N GLY A 583 21.29 23.04 17.36
CA GLY A 583 22.40 22.18 16.96
C GLY A 583 22.30 21.71 15.52
N TYR A 584 21.11 21.27 15.07
CA TYR A 584 20.91 20.94 13.64
C TYR A 584 20.94 22.16 12.75
N ALA A 585 20.44 23.33 13.18
CA ALA A 585 20.58 24.58 12.41
C ALA A 585 22.06 24.93 12.19
N PHE A 586 22.90 24.78 13.21
CA PHE A 586 24.34 24.98 13.10
C PHE A 586 24.99 23.95 12.17
N LEU A 587 24.68 22.68 12.34
CA LEU A 587 25.20 21.61 11.48
C LEU A 587 24.82 21.82 10.01
N ILE A 588 23.59 22.24 9.73
CA ILE A 588 23.12 22.56 8.35
C ILE A 588 23.92 23.73 7.77
N GLY A 589 24.19 24.75 8.57
CA GLY A 589 25.05 25.88 8.15
C GLY A 589 26.47 25.43 7.79
N LEU A 590 27.04 24.49 8.55
CA LEU A 590 28.34 23.89 8.25
C LEU A 590 28.34 23.03 6.97
N LEU A 591 27.18 22.52 6.55
CA LEU A 591 27.03 21.70 5.33
C LEU A 591 26.84 22.54 4.05
N ASN A 592 26.67 23.86 4.18
CA ASN A 592 26.35 24.73 3.04
C ASN A 592 27.64 25.19 2.33
N ASP A 593 27.86 24.67 1.12
CA ASP A 593 29.09 24.90 0.33
C ASP A 593 29.08 26.20 -0.50
N GLY A 594 28.05 27.01 -0.45
CA GLY A 594 27.95 28.38 -0.95
C GLY A 594 27.97 28.60 -2.47
N ASN A 595 28.52 27.71 -3.30
CA ASN A 595 28.64 27.90 -4.75
C ASN A 595 28.52 26.64 -5.62
N LYS A 596 28.32 25.45 -5.05
CA LYS A 596 28.11 24.22 -5.84
C LYS A 596 26.63 23.90 -6.12
N GLU A 597 25.73 24.65 -5.54
CA GLU A 597 24.28 24.38 -5.67
C GLU A 597 23.71 24.81 -7.02
N ASN A 598 24.35 25.77 -7.73
CA ASN A 598 23.86 26.26 -9.03
C ASN A 598 24.43 25.54 -10.26
N GLN A 599 25.32 24.55 -10.10
CA GLN A 599 25.92 23.84 -11.25
C GLN A 599 25.26 22.51 -11.59
N ASN A 600 24.37 21.97 -10.73
CA ASN A 600 23.68 20.72 -11.02
C ASN A 600 22.27 20.90 -11.65
N GLU A 601 21.76 22.12 -11.76
CA GLU A 601 20.50 22.38 -12.47
C GLU A 601 20.67 22.58 -13.99
N GLY A 602 21.90 22.60 -14.49
CA GLY A 602 22.24 22.92 -15.89
C GLY A 602 22.55 21.73 -16.80
N ASN A 603 22.54 20.48 -16.33
CA ASN A 603 22.96 19.32 -17.14
C ASN A 603 21.88 18.24 -17.31
N GLU A 604 20.62 18.59 -17.21
CA GLU A 604 19.50 17.75 -17.68
C GLU A 604 18.67 18.56 -18.69
N GLN A 605 19.16 18.62 -19.92
CA GLN A 605 18.37 18.85 -21.13
C GLN A 605 18.50 17.64 -22.03
#